data_1899878481b8aa908f90e8057650337d
#
_entry.id   1899878481b8aa908f90e8057650337d
#
_cell.length_a   1.000
_cell.length_b   1.000
_cell.length_c   1.000
_cell.angle_alpha   90.00
_cell.angle_beta   90.00
_cell.angle_gamma   90.00
#
_symmetry.space_group_name_H-M   'P 1'
#
loop_
_entity.id
_entity.type
_entity.pdbx_description
1 polymer ?
#
loop_
_entity_poly.entity_id
_entity_poly.type
_entity_poly.pdbx_seq_one_letter_code
_entity_poly.pdbx_strand_id
1 'polypeptide(L)'
;MTGRNAMIARTAAVLWLIGVLFLPLSVNAENLYKLKPGADGDLCLTCHEAFKQKMKLRNVHAPIADGQCSECHNPHASNHGDLLYTEPERICLECHDDLLPDNTTSIHEVVAEGRCADCHDPHSSKNRNLLLATGEELCFECHGEIEKAVKEAGVVHEPAEDGCFDCHDPHASEDAPSLLTNSEPDLCLDCHDASDPGFSEGHLGYPVTSASCSICHDPHGSNQSALLKDNVHSPVVKKMCGQCHQGGPSSGTIPHAVGSYEMCRECHRKTVDDALQSANIHWPVLDKDGCLMCHDPHASDQPQLLSEPILDLCGNCHSSVIARQQQSKTKHEPVLEGKCSACHSPHGSDHPYLFKEAKEMEVCAECHEYQRHSTHPIGEEVKDPRNANVTLDCSSCHRAHGTKYEHMFPFATTTFLCIQCHTDMRR
;
A
#
# COMPACT_ATOMS: atom_id res chain seq x y z
N MET A 1 -72.93 -31.47 -15.34
CA MET A 1 -71.58 -30.84 -15.27
C MET A 1 -71.62 -29.61 -14.40
N THR A 2 -72.04 -29.69 -13.13
CA THR A 2 -72.20 -28.53 -12.26
C THR A 2 -71.91 -28.84 -10.78
N GLY A 3 -70.85 -29.56 -10.46
CA GLY A 3 -70.60 -29.98 -9.09
C GLY A 3 -69.14 -29.83 -8.58
N ARG A 4 -68.22 -29.53 -9.47
CA ARG A 4 -66.75 -29.52 -9.09
C ARG A 4 -66.15 -28.14 -8.80
N ASN A 5 -66.79 -27.03 -9.24
CA ASN A 5 -66.24 -25.70 -9.09
C ASN A 5 -66.58 -25.00 -7.75
N ALA A 6 -67.60 -25.50 -7.04
CA ALA A 6 -68.04 -24.93 -5.77
C ALA A 6 -67.17 -25.38 -4.56
N MET A 7 -66.48 -26.54 -4.69
CA MET A 7 -65.67 -27.08 -3.59
C MET A 7 -64.22 -26.50 -3.57
N ILE A 8 -63.71 -26.08 -4.72
CA ILE A 8 -62.37 -25.46 -4.83
C ILE A 8 -62.39 -24.03 -4.31
N ALA A 9 -63.48 -23.29 -4.49
CA ALA A 9 -63.62 -21.90 -4.01
C ALA A 9 -63.70 -21.80 -2.47
N ARG A 10 -64.26 -22.83 -1.80
CA ARG A 10 -64.33 -22.81 -0.32
C ARG A 10 -63.02 -23.20 0.37
N THR A 11 -62.25 -24.06 -0.21
CA THR A 11 -60.91 -24.40 0.33
C THR A 11 -59.90 -23.29 0.12
N ALA A 12 -59.96 -22.53 -0.98
CA ALA A 12 -59.10 -21.38 -1.20
C ALA A 12 -59.34 -20.23 -0.21
N ALA A 13 -60.59 -19.96 0.14
CA ALA A 13 -60.97 -18.93 1.08
C ALA A 13 -60.56 -19.23 2.53
N VAL A 14 -60.59 -20.50 2.94
CA VAL A 14 -60.16 -20.95 4.27
C VAL A 14 -58.62 -20.90 4.40
N LEU A 15 -57.89 -21.25 3.36
CA LEU A 15 -56.44 -21.18 3.34
C LEU A 15 -55.95 -19.71 3.34
N TRP A 16 -56.69 -18.79 2.73
CA TRP A 16 -56.37 -17.34 2.75
C TRP A 16 -56.58 -16.71 4.14
N LEU A 17 -57.63 -17.11 4.85
CA LEU A 17 -57.88 -16.64 6.23
C LEU A 17 -56.91 -17.21 7.25
N ILE A 18 -56.37 -18.40 7.04
CA ILE A 18 -55.33 -18.98 7.91
C ILE A 18 -53.96 -18.34 7.61
N GLY A 19 -53.68 -18.00 6.33
CA GLY A 19 -52.41 -17.29 5.95
C GLY A 19 -52.28 -15.90 6.49
N VAL A 20 -53.38 -15.17 6.72
CA VAL A 20 -53.36 -13.80 7.27
C VAL A 20 -53.17 -13.80 8.80
N LEU A 21 -53.49 -14.92 9.47
CA LEU A 21 -53.34 -15.01 10.94
C LEU A 21 -51.92 -15.40 11.40
N PHE A 22 -51.02 -15.76 10.47
CA PHE A 22 -49.63 -16.12 10.73
C PHE A 22 -48.63 -15.19 10.03
N LEU A 23 -49.01 -13.94 9.70
CA LEU A 23 -48.02 -12.94 9.45
C LEU A 23 -47.30 -12.71 10.78
N PRO A 24 -45.99 -12.98 10.87
CA PRO A 24 -45.23 -12.56 12.05
C PRO A 24 -45.38 -11.02 12.11
N LEU A 25 -46.07 -10.56 13.14
CA LEU A 25 -45.88 -9.22 13.57
C LEU A 25 -44.40 -9.15 13.99
N SER A 26 -43.54 -8.74 13.07
CA SER A 26 -42.19 -8.28 13.39
C SER A 26 -42.40 -7.03 14.23
N VAL A 27 -42.68 -7.22 15.50
CA VAL A 27 -42.53 -6.15 16.48
C VAL A 27 -41.03 -5.92 16.48
N ASN A 28 -40.59 -4.81 15.90
CA ASN A 28 -39.24 -4.36 16.08
C ASN A 28 -39.01 -4.20 17.59
N ALA A 29 -38.40 -5.20 18.19
CA ALA A 29 -38.06 -5.20 19.62
C ALA A 29 -37.05 -4.06 19.94
N GLU A 30 -36.40 -3.53 18.94
CA GLU A 30 -35.40 -2.47 19.03
C GLU A 30 -35.92 -1.19 19.68
N ASN A 31 -37.21 -0.88 19.56
CA ASN A 31 -37.78 0.35 20.13
C ASN A 31 -38.37 0.21 21.56
N LEU A 32 -38.45 -0.99 22.11
CA LEU A 32 -39.07 -1.23 23.41
C LEU A 32 -38.19 -0.79 24.61
N TYR A 33 -36.91 -0.54 24.37
CA TYR A 33 -35.93 -0.23 25.42
C TYR A 33 -35.17 1.09 25.18
N LYS A 34 -35.51 1.86 24.14
CA LYS A 34 -34.92 3.19 23.94
C LYS A 34 -35.40 4.15 25.02
N LEU A 35 -34.48 4.88 25.60
CA LEU A 35 -34.78 5.99 26.48
C LEU A 35 -35.55 7.07 25.72
N LYS A 36 -36.32 7.88 26.42
CA LYS A 36 -36.94 9.06 25.79
C LYS A 36 -35.84 10.00 25.30
N PRO A 37 -36.05 10.67 24.16
CA PRO A 37 -35.08 11.65 23.67
C PRO A 37 -34.67 12.64 24.77
N GLY A 38 -33.37 12.83 24.97
CA GLY A 38 -32.79 13.71 25.95
C GLY A 38 -32.71 13.16 27.40
N ALA A 39 -33.30 11.99 27.68
CA ALA A 39 -33.26 11.40 29.02
C ALA A 39 -31.95 10.69 29.35
N ASP A 40 -31.26 10.17 28.34
CA ASP A 40 -30.01 9.45 28.51
C ASP A 40 -28.83 10.38 28.83
N GLY A 41 -28.77 11.58 28.26
CA GLY A 41 -27.71 12.54 28.53
C GLY A 41 -27.56 12.83 30.02
N ASP A 42 -28.65 13.25 30.68
CA ASP A 42 -28.62 13.56 32.11
C ASP A 42 -28.31 12.32 32.95
N LEU A 43 -28.87 11.16 32.60
CA LEU A 43 -28.68 9.94 33.32
C LEU A 43 -27.20 9.44 33.22
N CYS A 44 -26.67 9.40 32.01
CA CYS A 44 -25.31 8.95 31.74
C CYS A 44 -24.26 9.83 32.42
N LEU A 45 -24.46 11.15 32.37
CA LEU A 45 -23.56 12.14 32.98
C LEU A 45 -23.59 12.14 34.50
N THR A 46 -24.48 11.40 35.15
CA THR A 46 -24.46 11.18 36.59
C THR A 46 -23.24 10.32 37.00
N CYS A 47 -22.87 9.35 36.19
CA CYS A 47 -21.70 8.50 36.40
C CYS A 47 -20.49 8.94 35.57
N HIS A 48 -20.73 9.47 34.37
CA HIS A 48 -19.68 9.93 33.45
C HIS A 48 -19.41 11.44 33.59
N GLU A 49 -19.16 11.91 34.84
CA GLU A 49 -18.98 13.33 35.12
C GLU A 49 -17.84 14.00 34.35
N ALA A 50 -16.75 13.29 34.15
CA ALA A 50 -15.61 13.79 33.39
C ALA A 50 -16.00 14.17 31.94
N PHE A 51 -17.02 13.50 31.40
CA PHE A 51 -17.51 13.75 30.04
C PHE A 51 -18.17 15.12 29.89
N LYS A 52 -18.69 15.71 30.99
CA LYS A 52 -19.19 17.08 31.00
C LYS A 52 -18.16 18.11 30.56
N GLN A 53 -16.87 17.82 30.68
CA GLN A 53 -15.82 18.71 30.19
C GLN A 53 -15.66 18.60 28.67
N LYS A 54 -15.78 17.40 28.10
CA LYS A 54 -15.80 17.21 26.65
C LYS A 54 -16.96 17.97 25.99
N MET A 55 -18.13 17.95 26.58
CA MET A 55 -19.31 18.70 26.08
C MET A 55 -19.14 20.22 26.07
N LYS A 56 -18.10 20.77 26.73
CA LYS A 56 -17.79 22.21 26.72
C LYS A 56 -16.79 22.61 25.63
N LEU A 57 -16.27 21.64 24.89
CA LEU A 57 -15.35 21.94 23.80
C LEU A 57 -16.06 22.70 22.68
N ARG A 58 -15.29 23.34 21.83
CA ARG A 58 -15.81 24.23 20.78
C ARG A 58 -16.71 23.50 19.78
N ASN A 59 -16.32 22.28 19.43
CA ASN A 59 -17.07 21.45 18.49
C ASN A 59 -17.53 20.19 19.23
N VAL A 60 -18.81 20.02 19.34
CA VAL A 60 -19.45 18.86 19.97
C VAL A 60 -20.27 18.16 18.88
N HIS A 61 -20.16 16.85 18.80
CA HIS A 61 -20.93 16.05 17.85
C HIS A 61 -22.43 16.21 18.15
N ALA A 62 -23.25 16.38 17.13
CA ALA A 62 -24.66 16.71 17.31
C ALA A 62 -25.41 15.73 18.24
N PRO A 63 -25.31 14.40 18.09
CA PRO A 63 -25.94 13.46 19.02
C PRO A 63 -25.51 13.66 20.49
N ILE A 64 -24.25 14.04 20.71
CA ILE A 64 -23.72 14.29 22.07
C ILE A 64 -24.24 15.59 22.63
N ALA A 65 -24.33 16.65 21.79
CA ALA A 65 -24.91 17.93 22.19
C ALA A 65 -26.37 17.78 22.61
N ASP A 66 -27.11 16.87 21.97
CA ASP A 66 -28.51 16.56 22.23
C ASP A 66 -28.71 15.53 23.36
N GLY A 67 -27.61 15.03 23.96
CA GLY A 67 -27.64 14.02 25.01
C GLY A 67 -28.10 12.63 24.53
N GLN A 68 -27.86 12.29 23.29
CA GLN A 68 -28.32 11.05 22.65
C GLN A 68 -27.24 9.96 22.71
N CYS A 69 -26.70 9.71 23.90
CA CYS A 69 -25.62 8.74 24.11
C CYS A 69 -26.02 7.33 23.63
N SER A 70 -27.28 6.98 23.77
CA SER A 70 -27.82 5.67 23.39
C SER A 70 -28.02 5.49 21.87
N GLU A 71 -27.76 6.50 21.05
CA GLU A 71 -27.73 6.30 19.57
C GLU A 71 -26.50 5.50 19.12
N CYS A 72 -25.41 5.53 19.92
CA CYS A 72 -24.18 4.78 19.64
C CYS A 72 -23.91 3.69 20.68
N HIS A 73 -24.25 3.90 21.94
CA HIS A 73 -23.94 3.00 23.05
C HIS A 73 -25.17 2.25 23.56
N ASN A 74 -25.02 0.95 23.80
CA ASN A 74 -26.01 0.15 24.50
C ASN A 74 -25.67 0.14 26.01
N PRO A 75 -26.49 0.81 26.86
CA PRO A 75 -26.15 0.96 28.26
C PRO A 75 -26.24 -0.33 29.09
N HIS A 76 -26.77 -1.40 28.53
CA HIS A 76 -26.96 -2.67 29.25
C HIS A 76 -25.91 -3.70 28.91
N ALA A 77 -25.70 -4.00 27.63
CA ALA A 77 -24.75 -4.97 27.15
C ALA A 77 -24.48 -4.81 25.66
N SER A 78 -23.26 -5.10 25.25
CA SER A 78 -22.85 -5.20 23.85
C SER A 78 -21.78 -6.27 23.67
N ASN A 79 -21.67 -6.79 22.45
CA ASN A 79 -20.57 -7.66 22.04
C ASN A 79 -19.38 -6.84 21.50
N HIS A 80 -19.53 -5.52 21.38
CA HIS A 80 -18.52 -4.60 20.84
C HIS A 80 -17.90 -3.77 21.95
N GLY A 81 -16.67 -3.32 21.75
CA GLY A 81 -15.98 -2.42 22.67
C GLY A 81 -16.79 -1.17 22.98
N ASP A 82 -16.53 -0.55 24.11
CA ASP A 82 -17.20 0.68 24.57
C ASP A 82 -18.73 0.61 24.58
N LEU A 83 -19.29 -0.59 24.61
CA LEU A 83 -20.74 -0.85 24.56
C LEU A 83 -21.39 -0.33 23.27
N LEU A 84 -20.71 -0.30 22.15
CA LEU A 84 -21.29 0.13 20.86
C LEU A 84 -22.36 -0.86 20.38
N TYR A 85 -23.33 -0.37 19.62
CA TYR A 85 -24.39 -1.21 19.05
C TYR A 85 -23.90 -2.14 17.95
N THR A 86 -22.91 -1.68 17.20
CA THR A 86 -22.33 -2.40 16.06
C THR A 86 -20.80 -2.28 16.13
N GLU A 87 -20.11 -2.86 15.16
CA GLU A 87 -18.66 -2.75 15.04
C GLU A 87 -18.24 -1.27 14.96
N PRO A 88 -17.13 -0.88 15.62
CA PRO A 88 -16.61 0.50 15.57
C PRO A 88 -16.41 1.00 14.14
N GLU A 89 -16.05 0.10 13.22
CA GLU A 89 -15.77 0.37 11.81
C GLU A 89 -17.04 0.74 11.01
N ARG A 90 -18.23 0.48 11.55
CA ARG A 90 -19.51 0.67 10.84
C ARG A 90 -20.42 1.71 11.46
N ILE A 91 -20.25 1.98 12.75
CA ILE A 91 -21.21 2.79 13.50
C ILE A 91 -21.37 4.22 12.96
N CYS A 92 -20.29 4.79 12.41
CA CYS A 92 -20.34 6.13 11.82
C CYS A 92 -21.19 6.16 10.54
N LEU A 93 -21.11 5.10 9.75
CA LEU A 93 -21.81 4.97 8.47
C LEU A 93 -23.34 4.76 8.61
N GLU A 94 -23.84 4.54 9.82
CA GLU A 94 -25.29 4.51 10.08
C GLU A 94 -25.96 5.87 9.84
N CYS A 95 -25.16 6.96 9.90
CA CYS A 95 -25.64 8.32 9.68
C CYS A 95 -24.82 9.08 8.62
N HIS A 96 -23.59 8.69 8.37
CA HIS A 96 -22.67 9.29 7.40
C HIS A 96 -22.52 8.38 6.18
N ASP A 97 -23.64 7.97 5.58
CA ASP A 97 -23.71 7.03 4.45
C ASP A 97 -23.30 7.68 3.11
N ASP A 98 -23.27 9.02 3.05
CA ASP A 98 -22.87 9.80 1.89
C ASP A 98 -21.37 10.21 1.87
N LEU A 99 -20.59 9.75 2.86
CA LEU A 99 -19.20 10.13 3.00
C LEU A 99 -18.29 9.57 1.88
N LEU A 100 -18.65 8.41 1.36
CA LEU A 100 -17.90 7.76 0.29
C LEU A 100 -18.72 7.76 -1.00
N PRO A 101 -18.26 8.44 -2.05
CA PRO A 101 -18.89 8.39 -3.36
C PRO A 101 -18.98 6.99 -3.94
N ASP A 102 -20.02 6.71 -4.73
CA ASP A 102 -20.22 5.40 -5.38
C ASP A 102 -19.11 5.03 -6.38
N ASN A 103 -18.44 6.05 -6.97
CA ASN A 103 -17.40 5.89 -7.98
C ASN A 103 -16.10 6.53 -7.49
N THR A 104 -15.38 5.86 -6.64
CA THR A 104 -14.08 6.34 -6.15
C THR A 104 -12.92 5.76 -6.96
N THR A 105 -11.99 6.62 -7.36
CA THR A 105 -10.71 6.21 -7.96
C THR A 105 -9.70 5.81 -6.88
N SER A 106 -9.71 6.51 -5.75
CA SER A 106 -8.89 6.15 -4.58
C SER A 106 -9.63 6.41 -3.27
N ILE A 107 -9.42 5.53 -2.31
CA ILE A 107 -9.97 5.63 -0.94
C ILE A 107 -8.81 5.55 0.02
N HIS A 108 -8.80 6.41 1.05
CA HIS A 108 -7.83 6.32 2.12
C HIS A 108 -8.00 4.98 2.87
N GLU A 109 -6.92 4.24 3.07
CA GLU A 109 -6.97 2.89 3.63
C GLU A 109 -7.68 2.86 5.00
N VAL A 110 -7.37 3.80 5.88
CA VAL A 110 -8.01 3.93 7.21
C VAL A 110 -9.52 4.19 7.10
N VAL A 111 -9.96 4.88 6.06
CA VAL A 111 -11.39 5.13 5.79
C VAL A 111 -12.06 3.87 5.23
N ALA A 112 -11.40 3.17 4.32
CA ALA A 112 -11.88 1.88 3.80
C ALA A 112 -12.03 0.82 4.89
N GLU A 113 -11.16 0.87 5.92
CA GLU A 113 -11.21 0.03 7.12
C GLU A 113 -12.24 0.51 8.16
N GLY A 114 -12.89 1.66 7.96
CA GLY A 114 -13.83 2.24 8.92
C GLY A 114 -13.20 2.83 10.19
N ARG A 115 -11.90 3.15 10.16
CA ARG A 115 -11.11 3.66 11.29
C ARG A 115 -11.26 5.17 11.46
N CYS A 116 -12.48 5.64 11.46
CA CYS A 116 -12.81 7.07 11.53
C CYS A 116 -12.25 7.76 12.78
N ALA A 117 -12.18 7.02 13.89
CA ALA A 117 -11.71 7.53 15.17
C ALA A 117 -10.19 7.75 15.24
N ASP A 118 -9.43 7.34 14.26
CA ASP A 118 -7.99 7.63 14.18
C ASP A 118 -7.74 9.12 13.86
N CYS A 119 -8.71 9.78 13.21
CA CYS A 119 -8.66 11.20 12.87
C CYS A 119 -9.69 12.04 13.62
N HIS A 120 -10.86 11.47 13.96
CA HIS A 120 -11.97 12.21 14.58
C HIS A 120 -12.23 11.73 16.02
N ASP A 121 -12.45 12.68 16.96
CA ASP A 121 -13.06 12.34 18.25
C ASP A 121 -14.59 12.27 18.06
N PRO A 122 -15.22 11.08 18.19
CA PRO A 122 -16.63 10.92 17.91
C PRO A 122 -17.55 11.69 18.86
N HIS A 123 -17.01 12.28 19.90
CA HIS A 123 -17.79 13.01 20.89
C HIS A 123 -17.62 14.52 20.78
N SER A 124 -16.38 15.01 20.83
CA SER A 124 -16.12 16.45 20.81
C SER A 124 -14.64 16.76 20.64
N SER A 125 -14.34 17.86 19.99
CA SER A 125 -12.97 18.35 19.82
C SER A 125 -12.88 19.86 19.92
N LYS A 126 -11.71 20.36 20.23
CA LYS A 126 -11.37 21.79 20.08
C LYS A 126 -11.25 22.20 18.60
N ASN A 127 -10.97 21.24 17.73
CA ASN A 127 -10.73 21.44 16.31
C ASN A 127 -12.03 21.29 15.50
N ARG A 128 -12.11 21.94 14.33
CA ARG A 128 -13.23 21.78 13.40
C ARG A 128 -13.35 20.32 12.95
N ASN A 129 -14.53 19.92 12.49
CA ASN A 129 -14.84 18.58 12.04
C ASN A 129 -14.49 17.48 13.05
N LEU A 130 -14.42 17.83 14.34
CA LEU A 130 -14.07 16.91 15.45
C LEU A 130 -12.66 16.29 15.31
N LEU A 131 -11.74 16.91 14.58
CA LEU A 131 -10.40 16.37 14.38
C LEU A 131 -9.59 16.31 15.68
N LEU A 132 -8.76 15.28 15.82
CA LEU A 132 -7.86 15.06 16.97
C LEU A 132 -6.75 16.12 17.00
N ALA A 133 -6.21 16.46 15.83
CA ALA A 133 -5.24 17.51 15.60
C ALA A 133 -5.64 18.38 14.40
N THR A 134 -4.88 19.38 14.03
CA THR A 134 -5.17 20.27 12.89
C THR A 134 -3.97 20.34 11.96
N GLY A 135 -4.26 20.60 10.68
CA GLY A 135 -3.24 20.75 9.66
C GLY A 135 -2.41 19.49 9.48
N GLU A 136 -1.17 19.70 9.19
CA GLU A 136 -0.17 18.68 8.91
C GLU A 136 0.08 17.73 10.10
N GLU A 137 -0.05 18.21 11.35
CA GLU A 137 0.17 17.38 12.55
C GLU A 137 -0.67 16.10 12.55
N LEU A 138 -1.91 16.18 12.05
CA LEU A 138 -2.79 15.02 11.98
C LEU A 138 -2.29 13.99 10.95
N CYS A 139 -1.82 14.46 9.81
CA CYS A 139 -1.34 13.61 8.73
C CYS A 139 -0.02 12.93 9.10
N PHE A 140 0.89 13.68 9.72
CA PHE A 140 2.23 13.22 10.06
C PHE A 140 2.28 12.14 11.15
N GLU A 141 1.20 11.94 11.92
CA GLU A 141 1.10 10.80 12.84
C GLU A 141 1.32 9.43 12.11
N CYS A 142 1.01 9.38 10.82
CA CYS A 142 1.16 8.17 9.99
C CYS A 142 2.11 8.40 8.80
N HIS A 143 2.15 9.61 8.24
CA HIS A 143 2.90 9.93 7.02
C HIS A 143 4.28 10.56 7.33
N GLY A 144 5.11 9.85 8.12
CA GLY A 144 6.42 10.33 8.55
C GLY A 144 7.42 10.58 7.41
N GLU A 145 7.30 9.87 6.29
CA GLU A 145 8.16 10.13 5.13
C GLU A 145 7.81 11.45 4.43
N ILE A 146 6.51 11.79 4.39
CA ILE A 146 6.05 13.09 3.88
C ILE A 146 6.47 14.20 4.84
N GLU A 147 6.33 13.99 6.16
CA GLU A 147 6.84 14.92 7.15
C GLU A 147 8.32 15.25 6.93
N LYS A 148 9.11 14.20 6.69
CA LYS A 148 10.53 14.35 6.41
C LYS A 148 10.79 15.13 5.12
N ALA A 149 10.07 14.79 4.03
CA ALA A 149 10.18 15.49 2.75
C ALA A 149 9.87 17.00 2.92
N VAL A 150 8.80 17.34 3.63
CA VAL A 150 8.41 18.73 3.87
C VAL A 150 9.40 19.47 4.80
N LYS A 151 9.87 18.80 5.88
CA LYS A 151 10.70 19.49 6.91
C LYS A 151 12.19 19.50 6.63
N GLU A 152 12.72 18.54 5.89
CA GLU A 152 14.15 18.33 5.69
C GLU A 152 14.64 18.64 4.26
N ALA A 153 13.74 18.81 3.29
CA ALA A 153 14.11 19.10 1.92
C ALA A 153 14.79 20.48 1.77
N GLY A 154 15.73 20.56 0.83
CA GLY A 154 16.40 21.82 0.49
C GLY A 154 15.49 22.83 -0.19
N VAL A 155 14.45 22.36 -0.89
CA VAL A 155 13.37 23.13 -1.53
C VAL A 155 12.06 22.51 -1.16
N VAL A 156 11.19 23.23 -0.49
CA VAL A 156 9.85 22.79 -0.09
C VAL A 156 8.82 23.46 -1.00
N HIS A 157 7.76 22.76 -1.36
CA HIS A 157 6.61 23.34 -2.03
C HIS A 157 5.72 24.01 -0.97
N GLU A 158 5.55 25.33 -1.07
CA GLU A 158 4.87 26.12 -0.03
C GLU A 158 3.50 25.53 0.36
N PRO A 159 2.61 25.08 -0.58
CA PRO A 159 1.34 24.45 -0.22
C PRO A 159 1.48 23.15 0.57
N ALA A 160 2.62 22.46 0.50
CA ALA A 160 2.84 21.22 1.25
C ALA A 160 3.14 21.46 2.74
N GLU A 161 3.49 22.69 3.14
CA GLU A 161 3.79 23.02 4.54
C GLU A 161 2.55 22.98 5.44
N ASP A 162 1.40 23.51 4.96
CA ASP A 162 0.16 23.56 5.76
C ASP A 162 -1.13 23.37 4.96
N GLY A 163 -1.03 23.19 3.65
CA GLY A 163 -2.13 23.09 2.69
C GLY A 163 -2.42 21.69 2.15
N CYS A 164 -2.27 20.62 2.93
CA CYS A 164 -2.49 19.24 2.47
C CYS A 164 -3.83 19.06 1.74
N PHE A 165 -4.89 19.71 2.24
CA PHE A 165 -6.25 19.62 1.69
C PHE A 165 -6.47 20.46 0.43
N ASP A 166 -5.51 21.27 0.02
CA ASP A 166 -5.58 21.99 -1.25
C ASP A 166 -5.39 21.04 -2.44
N CYS A 167 -4.69 19.92 -2.18
CA CYS A 167 -4.40 18.88 -3.16
C CYS A 167 -5.07 17.54 -2.87
N HIS A 168 -5.32 17.19 -1.59
CA HIS A 168 -5.82 15.88 -1.19
C HIS A 168 -7.20 15.95 -0.53
N ASP A 169 -8.10 15.01 -0.90
CA ASP A 169 -9.26 14.68 -0.10
C ASP A 169 -8.90 13.54 0.87
N PRO A 170 -8.99 13.77 2.20
CA PRO A 170 -8.53 12.77 3.18
C PRO A 170 -9.41 11.51 3.26
N HIS A 171 -10.57 11.50 2.66
CA HIS A 171 -11.47 10.36 2.69
C HIS A 171 -11.38 9.54 1.41
N ALA A 172 -11.64 10.14 0.26
CA ALA A 172 -11.67 9.47 -1.03
C ALA A 172 -11.59 10.49 -2.18
N SER A 173 -11.13 10.07 -3.34
CA SER A 173 -11.17 10.84 -4.57
C SER A 173 -11.90 10.08 -5.67
N GLU A 174 -12.76 10.77 -6.41
CA GLU A 174 -13.43 10.25 -7.60
C GLU A 174 -12.54 10.36 -8.83
N ASP A 175 -11.70 11.38 -8.90
CA ASP A 175 -11.06 11.82 -10.12
C ASP A 175 -9.63 11.28 -10.29
N ALA A 176 -8.92 11.01 -9.18
CA ALA A 176 -7.49 10.72 -9.26
C ALA A 176 -7.00 9.71 -8.20
N PRO A 177 -5.87 9.04 -8.47
CA PRO A 177 -5.18 8.25 -7.46
C PRO A 177 -4.59 9.14 -6.36
N SER A 178 -4.08 8.52 -5.30
CA SER A 178 -3.40 9.20 -4.18
C SER A 178 -4.26 10.26 -3.49
N LEU A 179 -5.59 10.11 -3.53
CA LEU A 179 -6.56 11.02 -2.90
C LEU A 179 -6.48 12.46 -3.45
N LEU A 180 -5.99 12.67 -4.66
CA LEU A 180 -5.93 14.01 -5.24
C LEU A 180 -7.34 14.53 -5.56
N THR A 181 -7.58 15.80 -5.29
CA THR A 181 -8.87 16.47 -5.53
C THR A 181 -9.18 16.67 -7.02
N ASN A 182 -8.16 16.58 -7.87
CA ASN A 182 -8.28 16.57 -9.33
C ASN A 182 -7.13 15.75 -9.92
N SER A 183 -7.26 15.34 -11.16
CA SER A 183 -6.19 14.62 -11.86
C SER A 183 -5.04 15.56 -12.27
N GLU A 184 -3.82 15.02 -12.32
CA GLU A 184 -2.72 15.74 -12.97
C GLU A 184 -2.87 15.71 -14.52
N PRO A 185 -2.50 16.77 -15.24
CA PRO A 185 -1.83 17.99 -14.74
C PRO A 185 -2.79 19.10 -14.26
N ASP A 186 -4.10 18.92 -14.39
CA ASP A 186 -5.09 19.98 -14.13
C ASP A 186 -4.97 20.51 -12.72
N LEU A 187 -4.79 19.63 -11.72
CA LEU A 187 -4.56 20.03 -10.32
C LEU A 187 -3.40 21.03 -10.19
N CYS A 188 -2.29 20.77 -10.85
CA CYS A 188 -1.11 21.64 -10.76
C CYS A 188 -1.34 22.97 -11.49
N LEU A 189 -2.05 22.92 -12.64
CA LEU A 189 -2.32 24.07 -13.48
C LEU A 189 -3.37 25.02 -12.90
N ASP A 190 -4.07 24.66 -11.85
CA ASP A 190 -4.95 25.58 -11.11
C ASP A 190 -4.15 26.74 -10.48
N CYS A 191 -2.86 26.51 -10.17
CA CYS A 191 -1.97 27.52 -9.61
C CYS A 191 -0.79 27.88 -10.54
N HIS A 192 -0.31 26.92 -11.35
CA HIS A 192 0.84 27.10 -12.23
C HIS A 192 0.41 27.49 -13.65
N ASP A 193 0.76 28.71 -14.07
CA ASP A 193 0.42 29.21 -15.40
C ASP A 193 1.37 28.63 -16.48
N ALA A 194 0.85 27.69 -17.27
CA ALA A 194 1.59 27.09 -18.39
C ALA A 194 1.95 28.12 -19.51
N SER A 195 1.34 29.30 -19.52
CA SER A 195 1.69 30.38 -20.45
C SER A 195 2.86 31.23 -19.98
N ASP A 196 3.34 31.03 -18.75
CA ASP A 196 4.53 31.73 -18.25
C ASP A 196 5.76 31.36 -19.09
N PRO A 197 6.54 32.35 -19.55
CA PRO A 197 7.74 32.09 -20.33
C PRO A 197 8.75 31.18 -19.64
N GLY A 198 8.89 31.28 -18.31
CA GLY A 198 9.77 30.41 -17.52
C GLY A 198 9.32 28.96 -17.51
N PHE A 199 8.01 28.72 -17.48
CA PHE A 199 7.45 27.37 -17.63
C PHE A 199 7.85 26.75 -18.98
N SER A 200 7.60 27.46 -20.08
CA SER A 200 7.94 27.01 -21.42
C SER A 200 9.45 26.83 -21.63
N GLU A 201 10.27 27.74 -21.09
CA GLU A 201 11.75 27.67 -21.18
C GLU A 201 12.27 26.45 -20.39
N GLY A 202 11.73 26.21 -19.19
CA GLY A 202 12.06 25.06 -18.36
C GLY A 202 11.85 23.74 -19.10
N HIS A 203 10.74 23.62 -19.84
CA HIS A 203 10.34 22.42 -20.56
C HIS A 203 10.69 22.44 -22.07
N LEU A 204 11.51 23.41 -22.54
CA LEU A 204 11.91 23.55 -23.94
C LEU A 204 10.72 23.65 -24.93
N GLY A 205 9.58 24.17 -24.51
CA GLY A 205 8.36 24.25 -25.30
C GLY A 205 7.70 22.90 -25.63
N TYR A 206 8.10 21.81 -24.97
CA TYR A 206 7.35 20.56 -25.09
C TYR A 206 5.98 20.68 -24.41
N PRO A 207 4.93 20.04 -24.94
CA PRO A 207 3.56 20.15 -24.45
C PRO A 207 3.34 19.30 -23.18
N VAL A 208 4.04 19.62 -22.12
CA VAL A 208 3.98 18.87 -20.84
C VAL A 208 2.66 19.06 -20.07
N THR A 209 1.83 20.00 -20.50
CA THR A 209 0.48 20.24 -19.95
C THR A 209 -0.51 19.09 -20.17
N SER A 210 -0.09 18.02 -20.82
CA SER A 210 -0.85 16.77 -20.95
C SER A 210 -0.17 15.59 -20.23
N ALA A 211 0.89 15.85 -19.50
CA ALA A 211 1.65 14.84 -18.74
C ALA A 211 1.49 15.05 -17.24
N SER A 212 1.61 13.98 -16.48
CA SER A 212 1.67 14.05 -15.01
C SER A 212 2.96 14.76 -14.59
N CYS A 213 2.82 15.82 -13.79
CA CYS A 213 3.96 16.64 -13.35
C CYS A 213 4.85 15.87 -12.37
N SER A 214 4.22 15.02 -11.55
CA SER A 214 4.90 14.18 -10.54
C SER A 214 5.81 13.10 -11.13
N ILE A 215 5.83 12.90 -12.43
CA ILE A 215 6.84 12.06 -13.11
C ILE A 215 8.25 12.60 -12.87
N CYS A 216 8.42 13.91 -12.85
CA CYS A 216 9.72 14.57 -12.69
C CYS A 216 9.85 15.37 -11.40
N HIS A 217 8.75 15.91 -10.88
CA HIS A 217 8.71 16.79 -9.74
C HIS A 217 8.15 16.06 -8.49
N ASP A 218 8.71 16.33 -7.31
CA ASP A 218 8.12 15.95 -6.04
C ASP A 218 7.35 17.16 -5.46
N PRO A 219 6.01 17.11 -5.41
CA PRO A 219 5.21 18.23 -4.95
C PRO A 219 5.29 18.49 -3.44
N HIS A 220 5.89 17.61 -2.66
CA HIS A 220 6.06 17.80 -1.21
C HIS A 220 7.36 18.51 -0.87
N GLY A 221 8.44 18.17 -1.54
CA GLY A 221 9.74 18.78 -1.33
C GLY A 221 10.86 17.97 -1.95
N SER A 222 11.94 18.64 -2.32
CA SER A 222 13.09 18.01 -2.97
C SER A 222 14.40 18.68 -2.58
N ASN A 223 15.50 17.96 -2.75
CA ASN A 223 16.86 18.55 -2.62
C ASN A 223 17.34 19.17 -3.93
N GLN A 224 16.56 19.08 -4.99
CA GLN A 224 16.86 19.61 -6.31
C GLN A 224 16.08 20.91 -6.59
N SER A 225 16.65 21.78 -7.42
CA SER A 225 15.93 22.97 -7.90
C SER A 225 14.66 22.60 -8.65
N ALA A 226 13.65 23.47 -8.59
CA ALA A 226 12.34 23.27 -9.23
C ALA A 226 11.64 21.99 -8.78
N LEU A 227 11.86 21.53 -7.56
CA LEU A 227 11.26 20.30 -6.99
C LEU A 227 11.51 19.05 -7.84
N LEU A 228 12.59 18.98 -8.59
CA LEU A 228 12.93 17.76 -9.31
C LEU A 228 13.25 16.64 -8.32
N LYS A 229 12.86 15.43 -8.64
CA LYS A 229 13.19 14.25 -7.84
C LYS A 229 14.70 14.08 -7.67
N ASP A 230 15.13 13.38 -6.61
CA ASP A 230 16.54 13.31 -6.20
C ASP A 230 17.46 12.72 -7.29
N ASN A 231 16.97 11.78 -8.07
CA ASN A 231 17.73 11.14 -9.15
C ASN A 231 17.09 11.47 -10.49
N VAL A 232 17.68 12.38 -11.25
CA VAL A 232 17.21 12.75 -12.59
C VAL A 232 18.06 12.07 -13.64
N HIS A 233 17.43 11.43 -14.61
CA HIS A 233 18.12 10.75 -15.71
C HIS A 233 18.96 11.73 -16.53
N SER A 234 20.19 11.37 -16.84
CA SER A 234 21.13 12.24 -17.56
C SER A 234 20.58 12.87 -18.86
N PRO A 235 19.81 12.17 -19.72
CA PRO A 235 19.18 12.80 -20.87
C PRO A 235 18.17 13.89 -20.52
N VAL A 236 17.44 13.74 -19.39
CA VAL A 236 16.50 14.75 -18.91
C VAL A 236 17.25 15.99 -18.43
N VAL A 237 18.29 15.82 -17.59
CA VAL A 237 19.18 16.91 -17.15
C VAL A 237 19.75 17.68 -18.35
N LYS A 238 20.15 16.96 -19.39
CA LYS A 238 20.72 17.53 -20.62
C LYS A 238 19.67 18.00 -21.61
N LYS A 239 18.41 17.92 -21.25
CA LYS A 239 17.27 18.32 -22.09
C LYS A 239 17.27 17.61 -23.45
N MET A 240 17.64 16.33 -23.50
CA MET A 240 17.74 15.51 -24.72
C MET A 240 16.44 14.73 -24.99
N CYS A 241 15.29 15.34 -24.78
CA CYS A 241 13.96 14.71 -24.89
C CYS A 241 13.74 13.97 -26.21
N GLY A 242 14.20 14.54 -27.32
CA GLY A 242 14.08 13.96 -28.67
C GLY A 242 14.88 12.68 -28.91
N GLN A 243 15.74 12.24 -27.97
CA GLN A 243 16.39 10.94 -28.07
C GLN A 243 15.43 9.77 -27.86
N CYS A 244 14.41 9.98 -27.03
CA CYS A 244 13.41 8.98 -26.69
C CYS A 244 12.03 9.33 -27.28
N HIS A 245 11.66 10.61 -27.29
CA HIS A 245 10.37 11.10 -27.76
C HIS A 245 10.49 11.63 -29.17
N GLN A 246 9.84 10.95 -30.15
CA GLN A 246 9.80 11.39 -31.52
C GLN A 246 8.71 12.45 -31.72
N GLY A 247 9.01 13.51 -32.47
CA GLY A 247 8.03 14.53 -32.80
C GLY A 247 8.38 15.97 -32.37
N GLY A 248 9.19 16.13 -31.34
CA GLY A 248 9.65 17.45 -30.87
C GLY A 248 8.54 18.36 -30.31
N PRO A 249 8.86 19.62 -29.92
CA PRO A 249 7.92 20.54 -29.28
C PRO A 249 6.67 20.88 -30.10
N SER A 250 6.77 20.80 -31.42
CA SER A 250 5.68 21.18 -32.34
C SER A 250 4.66 20.08 -32.60
N SER A 251 4.81 18.89 -32.00
CA SER A 251 3.91 17.74 -32.26
C SER A 251 2.54 17.83 -31.57
N GLY A 252 2.39 18.77 -30.64
CA GLY A 252 1.16 18.92 -29.84
C GLY A 252 0.92 17.82 -28.79
N THR A 253 1.66 16.74 -28.84
CA THR A 253 1.68 15.64 -27.86
C THR A 253 3.10 15.13 -27.73
N ILE A 254 3.46 14.64 -26.54
CA ILE A 254 4.68 13.86 -26.34
C ILE A 254 4.32 12.41 -26.61
N PRO A 255 4.74 11.81 -27.75
CA PRO A 255 4.46 10.41 -28.03
C PRO A 255 5.11 9.58 -26.93
N HIS A 256 4.37 8.60 -26.38
CA HIS A 256 4.97 7.64 -25.47
C HIS A 256 6.16 6.96 -26.16
N ALA A 257 7.32 7.04 -25.53
CA ALA A 257 8.43 6.23 -25.94
C ALA A 257 8.04 4.75 -25.75
N VAL A 258 8.21 3.95 -26.78
CA VAL A 258 8.03 2.50 -26.65
C VAL A 258 9.14 2.01 -25.75
N GLY A 259 8.81 1.46 -24.59
CA GLY A 259 9.75 1.02 -23.55
C GLY A 259 10.59 -0.20 -23.92
N SER A 260 10.85 -0.41 -25.20
CA SER A 260 11.63 -1.56 -25.68
C SER A 260 13.09 -1.45 -25.23
N TYR A 261 13.69 -2.57 -24.92
CA TYR A 261 15.10 -2.65 -24.57
C TYR A 261 16.02 -2.11 -25.69
N GLU A 262 15.59 -2.11 -26.96
CA GLU A 262 16.34 -1.56 -28.07
C GLU A 262 16.61 -0.06 -27.88
N MET A 263 15.62 0.71 -27.46
CA MET A 263 15.80 2.13 -27.20
C MET A 263 16.80 2.38 -26.06
N CYS A 264 16.67 1.65 -24.97
CA CYS A 264 17.58 1.77 -23.83
C CYS A 264 19.00 1.32 -24.17
N ARG A 265 19.12 0.32 -25.05
CA ARG A 265 20.40 -0.26 -25.52
C ARG A 265 21.27 0.77 -26.25
N GLU A 266 20.70 1.80 -26.88
CA GLU A 266 21.48 2.85 -27.56
C GLU A 266 22.56 3.46 -26.63
N CYS A 267 22.21 3.66 -25.35
CA CYS A 267 23.11 4.19 -24.32
C CYS A 267 23.56 3.13 -23.31
N HIS A 268 22.69 2.18 -22.95
CA HIS A 268 22.92 1.15 -21.94
C HIS A 268 23.32 -0.21 -22.55
N ARG A 269 24.09 -0.18 -23.64
CA ARG A 269 24.45 -1.36 -24.44
C ARG A 269 24.98 -2.51 -23.58
N LYS A 270 25.93 -2.22 -22.70
CA LYS A 270 26.55 -3.26 -21.88
C LYS A 270 25.52 -3.96 -21.00
N THR A 271 24.70 -3.21 -20.27
CA THR A 271 23.68 -3.78 -19.35
C THR A 271 22.66 -4.61 -20.11
N VAL A 272 22.18 -4.11 -21.25
CA VAL A 272 21.19 -4.82 -22.06
C VAL A 272 21.79 -6.06 -22.72
N ASP A 273 22.98 -5.96 -23.29
CA ASP A 273 23.64 -7.10 -23.95
C ASP A 273 24.00 -8.20 -22.94
N ASP A 274 24.52 -7.82 -21.76
CA ASP A 274 24.81 -8.77 -20.68
C ASP A 274 23.53 -9.51 -20.24
N ALA A 275 22.43 -8.78 -20.08
CA ALA A 275 21.14 -9.38 -19.73
C ALA A 275 20.65 -10.37 -20.78
N LEU A 276 20.63 -9.95 -22.06
CA LEU A 276 20.10 -10.75 -23.17
C LEU A 276 20.98 -11.96 -23.51
N GLN A 277 22.28 -11.92 -23.17
CA GLN A 277 23.23 -13.04 -23.38
C GLN A 277 23.28 -13.99 -22.20
N SER A 278 22.70 -13.63 -21.06
CA SER A 278 22.69 -14.48 -19.87
C SER A 278 21.90 -15.77 -20.11
N ALA A 279 22.35 -16.86 -19.52
CA ALA A 279 21.68 -18.16 -19.60
C ALA A 279 20.28 -18.14 -18.93
N ASN A 280 20.11 -17.29 -17.92
CA ASN A 280 18.86 -17.05 -17.23
C ASN A 280 18.54 -15.56 -17.27
N ILE A 281 17.62 -15.18 -18.15
CA ILE A 281 17.16 -13.78 -18.24
C ILE A 281 16.01 -13.60 -17.25
N HIS A 282 15.99 -12.51 -16.50
CA HIS A 282 14.83 -12.15 -15.72
C HIS A 282 13.70 -11.75 -16.67
N TRP A 283 12.57 -12.43 -16.63
CA TRP A 283 11.51 -12.30 -17.65
C TRP A 283 11.01 -10.86 -17.87
N PRO A 284 10.91 -9.95 -16.83
CA PRO A 284 10.45 -8.59 -17.06
C PRO A 284 11.30 -7.83 -18.09
N VAL A 285 12.60 -8.15 -18.20
CA VAL A 285 13.49 -7.53 -19.21
C VAL A 285 13.02 -7.79 -20.65
N LEU A 286 12.32 -8.90 -20.88
CA LEU A 286 11.79 -9.30 -22.19
C LEU A 286 10.35 -8.87 -22.43
N ASP A 287 9.69 -8.29 -21.42
CA ASP A 287 8.31 -7.81 -21.56
C ASP A 287 8.25 -6.59 -22.50
N LYS A 288 7.04 -6.29 -23.00
CA LYS A 288 6.79 -5.12 -23.85
C LYS A 288 7.15 -3.79 -23.17
N ASP A 289 6.94 -3.72 -21.85
CA ASP A 289 7.26 -2.56 -21.03
C ASP A 289 8.71 -2.62 -20.50
N GLY A 290 9.32 -3.83 -20.53
CA GLY A 290 10.74 -4.06 -20.36
C GLY A 290 11.36 -3.37 -19.16
N CYS A 291 12.32 -2.49 -19.44
CA CYS A 291 13.04 -1.74 -18.42
C CYS A 291 12.12 -0.85 -17.57
N LEU A 292 11.02 -0.38 -18.15
CA LEU A 292 10.07 0.54 -17.51
C LEU A 292 9.18 -0.15 -16.46
N MET A 293 9.20 -1.47 -16.39
CA MET A 293 8.54 -2.19 -15.29
C MET A 293 9.20 -1.94 -13.92
N CYS A 294 10.46 -1.48 -13.95
CA CYS A 294 11.25 -1.29 -12.74
C CYS A 294 11.89 0.09 -12.64
N HIS A 295 12.12 0.75 -13.78
CA HIS A 295 12.81 2.03 -13.85
C HIS A 295 11.92 3.15 -14.37
N ASP A 296 11.97 4.31 -13.72
CA ASP A 296 11.44 5.56 -14.27
C ASP A 296 12.53 6.22 -15.13
N PRO A 297 12.31 6.38 -16.44
CA PRO A 297 13.32 6.90 -17.34
C PRO A 297 13.53 8.42 -17.25
N HIS A 298 12.71 9.14 -16.47
CA HIS A 298 12.81 10.58 -16.32
C HIS A 298 13.48 10.98 -15.02
N ALA A 299 12.87 10.65 -13.91
CA ALA A 299 13.37 10.96 -12.56
C ALA A 299 12.75 10.05 -11.51
N SER A 300 13.45 9.83 -10.42
CA SER A 300 12.98 9.04 -9.28
C SER A 300 13.69 9.47 -8.00
N ASP A 301 13.04 9.30 -6.86
CA ASP A 301 13.69 9.47 -5.55
C ASP A 301 14.47 8.21 -5.14
N GLN A 302 14.29 7.11 -5.89
CA GLN A 302 15.00 5.86 -5.66
C GLN A 302 16.31 5.81 -6.44
N PRO A 303 17.38 5.24 -5.86
CA PRO A 303 18.64 5.02 -6.58
C PRO A 303 18.44 4.22 -7.87
N GLN A 304 19.31 4.47 -8.85
CA GLN A 304 19.26 3.85 -10.18
C GLN A 304 17.94 4.08 -10.93
N LEU A 305 17.19 5.12 -10.58
CA LEU A 305 15.89 5.43 -11.18
C LEU A 305 14.87 4.30 -11.01
N LEU A 306 14.90 3.55 -9.92
CA LEU A 306 13.83 2.60 -9.63
C LEU A 306 12.51 3.35 -9.38
N SER A 307 11.41 2.80 -9.87
CA SER A 307 10.08 3.42 -9.73
C SER A 307 9.58 3.43 -8.28
N GLU A 308 10.03 2.48 -7.48
CA GLU A 308 9.62 2.29 -6.09
C GLU A 308 10.80 1.84 -5.24
N PRO A 309 10.70 1.91 -3.90
CA PRO A 309 11.66 1.25 -3.02
C PRO A 309 11.82 -0.22 -3.38
N ILE A 310 13.06 -0.71 -3.41
CA ILE A 310 13.39 -2.03 -3.96
C ILE A 310 12.59 -3.20 -3.31
N LEU A 311 12.21 -3.05 -2.04
CA LEU A 311 11.44 -4.07 -1.34
C LEU A 311 10.02 -4.18 -1.91
N ASP A 312 9.38 -3.05 -2.13
CA ASP A 312 8.02 -2.95 -2.68
C ASP A 312 8.04 -3.33 -4.16
N LEU A 313 8.96 -2.77 -4.93
CA LEU A 313 9.16 -3.07 -6.34
C LEU A 313 9.30 -4.57 -6.61
N CYS A 314 10.20 -5.23 -5.89
CA CYS A 314 10.34 -6.68 -6.03
C CYS A 314 9.12 -7.42 -5.48
N GLY A 315 8.52 -6.91 -4.41
CA GLY A 315 7.35 -7.45 -3.72
C GLY A 315 6.12 -7.54 -4.60
N ASN A 316 5.93 -6.63 -5.55
CA ASN A 316 4.82 -6.62 -6.50
C ASN A 316 4.65 -7.97 -7.24
N CYS A 317 5.77 -8.65 -7.54
CA CYS A 317 5.76 -9.97 -8.16
C CYS A 317 6.20 -11.08 -7.20
N HIS A 318 7.09 -10.78 -6.24
CA HIS A 318 7.67 -11.73 -5.30
C HIS A 318 7.04 -11.63 -3.89
N SER A 319 5.76 -11.31 -3.80
CA SER A 319 5.02 -11.10 -2.53
C SER A 319 5.17 -12.26 -1.55
N SER A 320 5.23 -13.51 -2.05
CA SER A 320 5.39 -14.70 -1.20
C SER A 320 6.76 -14.76 -0.50
N VAL A 321 7.80 -14.18 -1.10
CA VAL A 321 9.14 -14.08 -0.50
C VAL A 321 9.11 -13.04 0.62
N ILE A 322 8.53 -11.88 0.35
CA ILE A 322 8.39 -10.79 1.32
C ILE A 322 7.54 -11.25 2.52
N ALA A 323 6.35 -11.82 2.27
CA ALA A 323 5.49 -12.34 3.32
C ALA A 323 6.17 -13.41 4.18
N ARG A 324 6.92 -14.33 3.55
CA ARG A 324 7.70 -15.34 4.29
C ARG A 324 8.71 -14.70 5.21
N GLN A 325 9.45 -13.71 4.72
CA GLN A 325 10.45 -12.99 5.50
C GLN A 325 9.79 -12.26 6.69
N GLN A 326 8.70 -11.56 6.45
CA GLN A 326 7.97 -10.82 7.48
C GLN A 326 7.42 -11.74 8.58
N GLN A 327 6.83 -12.87 8.20
CA GLN A 327 6.22 -13.85 9.11
C GLN A 327 7.24 -14.78 9.77
N SER A 328 8.51 -14.73 9.36
CA SER A 328 9.56 -15.59 9.89
C SER A 328 9.98 -15.15 11.30
N LYS A 329 10.20 -16.13 12.20
CA LYS A 329 10.81 -15.89 13.50
C LYS A 329 12.28 -15.49 13.35
N THR A 330 13.02 -16.22 12.50
CA THR A 330 14.40 -15.89 12.16
C THR A 330 14.44 -15.31 10.76
N LYS A 331 14.79 -14.06 10.70
CA LYS A 331 14.84 -13.23 9.50
C LYS A 331 16.28 -13.05 9.04
N HIS A 332 16.46 -12.79 7.75
CA HIS A 332 17.76 -12.47 7.17
C HIS A 332 17.81 -10.96 6.89
N GLU A 333 18.70 -10.26 7.56
CA GLU A 333 18.77 -8.79 7.54
C GLU A 333 18.82 -8.19 6.13
N PRO A 334 19.68 -8.67 5.20
CA PRO A 334 19.71 -8.12 3.86
C PRO A 334 18.37 -8.19 3.12
N VAL A 335 17.52 -9.17 3.43
CA VAL A 335 16.19 -9.28 2.83
C VAL A 335 15.22 -8.29 3.46
N LEU A 336 15.32 -8.04 4.77
CA LEU A 336 14.54 -7.01 5.47
C LEU A 336 14.86 -5.60 4.95
N GLU A 337 16.12 -5.36 4.67
CA GLU A 337 16.61 -4.08 4.16
C GLU A 337 16.42 -3.90 2.64
N GLY A 338 15.72 -4.84 1.97
CA GLY A 338 15.53 -4.78 0.53
C GLY A 338 16.78 -4.99 -0.31
N LYS A 339 17.89 -5.50 0.27
CA LYS A 339 19.16 -5.73 -0.44
C LYS A 339 19.12 -6.96 -1.36
N CYS A 340 18.06 -7.12 -2.15
CA CYS A 340 17.85 -8.27 -3.04
C CYS A 340 19.01 -8.42 -4.04
N SER A 341 19.50 -7.31 -4.56
CA SER A 341 20.61 -7.25 -5.49
C SER A 341 21.98 -7.53 -4.85
N ALA A 342 22.07 -7.75 -3.54
CA ALA A 342 23.29 -8.27 -2.93
C ALA A 342 23.60 -9.71 -3.40
N CYS A 343 22.56 -10.52 -3.57
CA CYS A 343 22.68 -11.92 -3.97
C CYS A 343 22.25 -12.18 -5.41
N HIS A 344 21.25 -11.47 -5.91
CA HIS A 344 20.64 -11.69 -7.21
C HIS A 344 21.01 -10.60 -8.21
N SER A 345 21.16 -10.98 -9.50
CA SER A 345 21.26 -10.05 -10.62
C SER A 345 19.87 -9.86 -11.24
N PRO A 346 19.24 -8.69 -11.07
CA PRO A 346 17.84 -8.50 -11.46
C PRO A 346 17.61 -8.45 -12.98
N HIS A 347 18.64 -8.29 -13.80
CA HIS A 347 18.49 -8.27 -15.24
C HIS A 347 18.67 -9.63 -15.88
N GLY A 348 19.56 -10.44 -15.34
CA GLY A 348 19.89 -11.77 -15.83
C GLY A 348 21.21 -12.26 -15.25
N SER A 349 21.45 -13.56 -15.33
CA SER A 349 22.66 -14.20 -14.86
C SER A 349 22.86 -15.55 -15.56
N ASP A 350 24.10 -15.99 -15.68
CA ASP A 350 24.44 -17.35 -16.15
C ASP A 350 24.16 -18.43 -15.09
N HIS A 351 23.77 -18.01 -13.87
CA HIS A 351 23.65 -18.88 -12.72
C HIS A 351 22.17 -19.11 -12.33
N PRO A 352 21.85 -20.27 -11.73
CA PRO A 352 20.49 -20.54 -11.24
C PRO A 352 20.01 -19.48 -10.26
N TYR A 353 18.69 -19.25 -10.24
CA TYR A 353 18.05 -18.26 -9.35
C TYR A 353 18.56 -16.83 -9.54
N LEU A 354 19.18 -16.55 -10.68
CA LEU A 354 19.80 -15.25 -10.96
C LEU A 354 20.88 -14.85 -9.93
N PHE A 355 21.61 -15.82 -9.37
CA PHE A 355 22.71 -15.49 -8.48
C PHE A 355 23.82 -14.74 -9.23
N LYS A 356 24.50 -13.85 -8.51
CA LYS A 356 25.63 -13.09 -9.05
C LYS A 356 26.85 -13.96 -9.32
N GLU A 357 27.07 -14.94 -8.46
CA GLU A 357 28.21 -15.85 -8.51
C GLU A 357 27.80 -17.24 -8.94
N ALA A 358 28.74 -17.95 -9.56
CA ALA A 358 28.53 -19.31 -10.06
C ALA A 358 28.17 -20.31 -8.96
N LYS A 359 28.65 -20.04 -7.75
CA LYS A 359 28.48 -20.92 -6.61
C LYS A 359 27.72 -20.18 -5.51
N GLU A 360 26.70 -20.83 -4.99
CA GLU A 360 25.94 -20.29 -3.85
C GLU A 360 26.86 -19.91 -2.67
N MET A 361 27.88 -20.73 -2.45
CA MET A 361 28.86 -20.52 -1.38
C MET A 361 29.66 -19.22 -1.57
N GLU A 362 29.95 -18.83 -2.81
CA GLU A 362 30.62 -17.56 -3.12
C GLU A 362 29.73 -16.37 -2.85
N VAL A 363 28.43 -16.45 -3.20
CA VAL A 363 27.42 -15.43 -2.87
C VAL A 363 27.32 -15.22 -1.36
N CYS A 364 27.26 -16.31 -0.59
CA CYS A 364 27.15 -16.21 0.87
C CYS A 364 28.45 -15.71 1.51
N ALA A 365 29.61 -16.06 0.95
CA ALA A 365 30.94 -15.71 1.45
C ALA A 365 31.25 -14.20 1.33
N GLU A 366 30.50 -13.43 0.53
CA GLU A 366 30.65 -11.96 0.51
C GLU A 366 30.41 -11.32 1.89
N CYS A 367 29.59 -11.97 2.73
CA CYS A 367 29.25 -11.49 4.07
C CYS A 367 29.56 -12.50 5.18
N HIS A 368 29.60 -13.81 4.88
CA HIS A 368 29.74 -14.87 5.87
C HIS A 368 31.09 -15.60 5.79
N GLU A 369 31.76 -15.76 6.94
CA GLU A 369 32.93 -16.61 7.08
C GLU A 369 32.51 -18.08 7.16
N TYR A 370 32.34 -18.78 6.03
CA TYR A 370 31.88 -20.17 5.95
C TYR A 370 32.83 -21.18 6.57
N GLN A 371 34.10 -20.85 6.72
CA GLN A 371 35.15 -21.73 7.32
C GLN A 371 34.82 -22.12 8.78
N ARG A 372 33.93 -21.42 9.45
CA ARG A 372 33.46 -21.76 10.81
C ARG A 372 32.57 -23.02 10.86
N HIS A 373 32.14 -23.55 9.71
CA HIS A 373 31.42 -24.83 9.62
C HIS A 373 32.35 -26.04 9.52
N SER A 374 33.47 -25.99 10.24
CA SER A 374 34.60 -26.91 10.13
C SER A 374 34.31 -28.40 10.35
N THR A 375 33.15 -28.74 10.92
CA THR A 375 32.80 -30.14 11.20
C THR A 375 31.87 -30.76 10.18
N HIS A 376 31.40 -29.99 9.20
CA HIS A 376 30.48 -30.47 8.16
C HIS A 376 31.07 -30.15 6.78
N PRO A 377 31.33 -31.14 5.93
CA PRO A 377 31.87 -30.89 4.61
C PRO A 377 30.79 -30.22 3.74
N ILE A 378 31.15 -29.14 3.07
CA ILE A 378 30.35 -28.43 2.06
C ILE A 378 31.23 -28.10 0.87
N GLY A 379 30.65 -27.88 -0.29
CA GLY A 379 31.33 -27.44 -1.51
C GLY A 379 31.19 -28.40 -2.69
N GLU A 380 31.83 -28.07 -3.79
CA GLU A 380 31.61 -28.72 -5.10
C GLU A 380 31.82 -30.21 -5.14
N GLU A 381 32.80 -30.72 -4.39
CA GLU A 381 33.11 -32.14 -4.37
C GLU A 381 32.20 -32.94 -3.43
N VAL A 382 31.40 -32.25 -2.62
CA VAL A 382 30.51 -32.86 -1.65
C VAL A 382 29.09 -32.91 -2.22
N LYS A 383 28.60 -34.13 -2.45
CA LYS A 383 27.23 -34.32 -2.96
C LYS A 383 26.22 -34.38 -1.81
N ASP A 384 25.07 -33.78 -2.04
CA ASP A 384 23.95 -33.89 -1.09
C ASP A 384 23.47 -35.34 -1.02
N PRO A 385 23.53 -36.00 0.14
CA PRO A 385 23.08 -37.38 0.28
C PRO A 385 21.61 -37.62 -0.11
N ARG A 386 20.80 -36.57 -0.13
CA ARG A 386 19.40 -36.65 -0.53
C ARG A 386 19.22 -36.60 -2.05
N ASN A 387 20.17 -35.99 -2.75
CA ASN A 387 20.16 -35.84 -4.20
C ASN A 387 21.61 -35.76 -4.75
N ALA A 388 22.13 -36.84 -5.24
CA ALA A 388 23.52 -36.93 -5.76
C ALA A 388 23.81 -36.00 -6.97
N ASN A 389 22.77 -35.39 -7.57
CA ASN A 389 22.94 -34.44 -8.67
C ASN A 389 23.21 -33.01 -8.19
N VAL A 390 23.06 -32.74 -6.90
CA VAL A 390 23.29 -31.41 -6.28
C VAL A 390 24.47 -31.47 -5.33
N THR A 391 25.15 -30.35 -5.19
CA THR A 391 26.19 -30.15 -4.18
C THR A 391 25.56 -29.86 -2.82
N LEU A 392 26.31 -30.16 -1.76
CA LEU A 392 25.93 -29.82 -0.40
C LEU A 392 26.41 -28.39 -0.11
N ASP A 393 25.48 -27.43 -0.20
CA ASP A 393 25.73 -26.01 -0.06
C ASP A 393 24.97 -25.40 1.12
N CYS A 394 25.09 -24.07 1.30
CA CYS A 394 24.46 -23.35 2.42
C CYS A 394 22.93 -23.54 2.44
N SER A 395 22.26 -23.49 1.28
CA SER A 395 20.81 -23.69 1.16
C SER A 395 20.35 -25.13 1.40
N SER A 396 21.27 -26.09 1.44
CA SER A 396 20.95 -27.45 1.85
C SER A 396 20.47 -27.51 3.31
N CYS A 397 20.92 -26.57 4.14
CA CYS A 397 20.59 -26.46 5.56
C CYS A 397 19.87 -25.17 5.94
N HIS A 398 20.14 -24.06 5.26
CA HIS A 398 19.57 -22.74 5.59
C HIS A 398 18.56 -22.27 4.55
N ARG A 399 17.67 -21.35 4.94
CA ARG A 399 16.70 -20.68 4.05
C ARG A 399 16.93 -19.18 4.15
N ALA A 400 17.64 -18.61 3.18
CA ALA A 400 18.07 -17.22 3.18
C ALA A 400 16.92 -16.19 3.23
N HIS A 401 15.71 -16.59 2.85
CA HIS A 401 14.51 -15.73 2.93
C HIS A 401 13.70 -15.95 4.22
N GLY A 402 14.36 -16.42 5.29
CA GLY A 402 13.76 -16.57 6.62
C GLY A 402 13.00 -17.85 6.85
N THR A 403 12.85 -18.20 8.13
CA THR A 403 12.04 -19.35 8.62
C THR A 403 11.46 -19.06 10.00
N LYS A 404 10.50 -19.91 10.40
CA LYS A 404 9.98 -19.92 11.80
C LYS A 404 10.90 -20.59 12.81
N TYR A 405 12.05 -21.08 12.40
CA TYR A 405 12.98 -21.81 13.27
C TYR A 405 14.32 -21.08 13.37
N GLU A 406 15.06 -21.38 14.40
CA GLU A 406 16.37 -20.78 14.66
C GLU A 406 17.37 -21.09 13.55
N HIS A 407 18.37 -20.21 13.39
CA HIS A 407 19.43 -20.33 12.39
C HIS A 407 18.92 -20.45 10.93
N MET A 408 17.70 -20.00 10.66
CA MET A 408 17.05 -20.13 9.35
C MET A 408 16.96 -21.59 8.86
N PHE A 409 16.90 -22.56 9.76
CA PHE A 409 16.70 -23.96 9.40
C PHE A 409 15.27 -24.21 8.91
N PRO A 410 15.07 -25.17 7.98
CA PRO A 410 13.74 -25.58 7.55
C PRO A 410 13.00 -26.50 8.55
N PHE A 411 13.64 -26.86 9.66
CA PHE A 411 13.13 -27.79 10.68
C PHE A 411 13.23 -27.22 12.09
N ALA A 412 12.35 -27.70 12.96
CA ALA A 412 12.21 -27.19 14.34
C ALA A 412 13.44 -27.45 15.22
N THR A 413 14.20 -28.48 14.94
CA THR A 413 15.41 -28.83 15.69
C THR A 413 16.55 -29.25 14.77
N THR A 414 17.77 -29.08 15.25
CA THR A 414 18.98 -29.56 14.56
C THR A 414 18.92 -31.07 14.31
N THR A 415 18.36 -31.85 15.25
CA THR A 415 18.19 -33.29 15.06
C THR A 415 17.36 -33.61 13.84
N PHE A 416 16.21 -32.93 13.65
CA PHE A 416 15.38 -33.12 12.46
C PHE A 416 16.10 -32.74 11.16
N LEU A 417 16.98 -31.75 11.19
CA LEU A 417 17.82 -31.39 10.06
C LEU A 417 18.84 -32.50 9.77
N CYS A 418 19.59 -32.96 10.78
CA CYS A 418 20.64 -33.94 10.63
C CYS A 418 20.15 -35.28 10.06
N ILE A 419 19.00 -35.77 10.55
CA ILE A 419 18.43 -37.06 10.10
C ILE A 419 17.86 -37.03 8.67
N GLN A 420 17.84 -35.89 8.00
CA GLN A 420 17.50 -35.84 6.57
C GLN A 420 18.58 -36.51 5.74
N CYS A 421 19.83 -36.42 6.17
CA CYS A 421 20.99 -37.01 5.52
C CYS A 421 21.53 -38.25 6.27
N HIS A 422 21.58 -38.20 7.61
CA HIS A 422 22.03 -39.27 8.49
C HIS A 422 20.85 -40.20 8.84
N THR A 423 20.43 -41.01 7.88
CA THR A 423 19.24 -41.87 8.00
C THR A 423 19.40 -43.00 9.01
N ASP A 424 20.63 -43.42 9.30
CA ASP A 424 20.97 -44.37 10.35
C ASP A 424 20.69 -43.87 11.78
N MET A 425 20.61 -42.55 11.94
CA MET A 425 20.28 -41.90 13.21
C MET A 425 18.77 -41.76 13.46
N ARG A 426 17.93 -42.18 12.51
CA ARG A 426 16.46 -42.22 12.70
C ARG A 426 16.09 -43.38 13.62
N ARG A 427 15.84 -43.12 14.89
CA ARG A 427 15.30 -44.06 15.87
C ARG A 427 13.86 -43.78 16.18
#